data_0272f4cc1ab46bf66ea62a071ce2e57f
#
_entry.id   0272f4cc1ab46bf66ea62a071ce2e57f
#
_cell.length_a   1.000
_cell.length_b   1.000
_cell.length_c   1.000
_cell.angle_alpha   90.00
_cell.angle_beta   90.00
_cell.angle_gamma   90.00
#
_symmetry.space_group_name_H-M   'P 1'
#
loop_
_entity.id
_entity.type
_entity.pdbx_description
1 polymer ?
#
loop_
_entity_poly.entity_id
_entity_poly.type
_entity_poly.pdbx_seq_one_letter_code
_entity_poly.pdbx_strand_id
1 'polypeptide(L)'
;MAEIARRTTKNNKRVMFLIHRKEVLNQAIETFKNQGVNPDLLTAGMVQTLTRRVDKLPIPNVILVDEAHHALAKSYQRILNKFPEAIVLLFTATPHRTGRQQLDQIADDIIVGQSIHELTDKGFLAPFRYFQPPNDFDSKLLKRGSTGDFTNESMQEAMSTKIFGHIVKQYKRIANGMQAVVYTYSIDSAIKIAAEFNSEGISAIEVNGTTSKEKRDLAVRKFREQEIKILVN
;
A
#
# COMPACT_ATOMS: atom_id res chain seq x y z
N MET A 1 -12.05 10.32 1.79
CA MET A 1 -11.52 11.31 0.80
C MET A 1 -12.57 11.74 -0.21
N ALA A 2 -13.21 10.84 -0.97
CA ALA A 2 -14.12 11.21 -2.04
C ALA A 2 -15.31 12.07 -1.57
N GLU A 3 -15.94 11.75 -0.45
CA GLU A 3 -17.04 12.54 0.13
C GLU A 3 -16.60 13.95 0.54
N ILE A 4 -15.39 14.11 1.08
CA ILE A 4 -14.84 15.44 1.40
C ILE A 4 -14.64 16.23 0.12
N ALA A 5 -14.03 15.64 -0.92
CA ALA A 5 -13.85 16.29 -2.22
C ALA A 5 -15.20 16.68 -2.84
N ARG A 6 -16.20 15.81 -2.79
CA ARG A 6 -17.55 16.07 -3.28
C ARG A 6 -18.20 17.26 -2.57
N ARG A 7 -18.17 17.28 -1.25
CA ARG A 7 -18.72 18.42 -0.47
C ARG A 7 -17.99 19.73 -0.76
N THR A 8 -16.67 19.67 -0.86
CA THR A 8 -15.83 20.84 -1.14
C THR A 8 -16.15 21.41 -2.53
N THR A 9 -16.18 20.57 -3.57
CA THR A 9 -16.46 21.01 -4.93
C THR A 9 -17.92 21.42 -5.12
N LYS A 10 -18.88 20.84 -4.39
CA LYS A 10 -20.28 21.26 -4.38
C LYS A 10 -20.42 22.71 -3.88
N ASN A 11 -19.55 23.15 -2.97
CA ASN A 11 -19.48 24.52 -2.47
C ASN A 11 -18.59 25.43 -3.33
N ASN A 12 -18.35 25.06 -4.59
CA ASN A 12 -17.52 25.81 -5.55
C ASN A 12 -16.09 26.08 -5.06
N LYS A 13 -15.54 25.18 -4.24
CA LYS A 13 -14.16 25.24 -3.73
C LYS A 13 -13.29 24.19 -4.40
N ARG A 14 -12.01 24.55 -4.64
CA ARG A 14 -11.04 23.68 -5.32
C ARG A 14 -10.42 22.69 -4.37
N VAL A 15 -10.26 21.45 -4.87
CA VAL A 15 -9.59 20.34 -4.17
C VAL A 15 -8.34 19.96 -4.94
N MET A 16 -7.24 19.78 -4.23
CA MET A 16 -6.04 19.12 -4.75
C MET A 16 -5.88 17.75 -4.08
N PHE A 17 -5.69 16.71 -4.87
CA PHE A 17 -5.43 15.36 -4.39
C PHE A 17 -4.02 14.92 -4.76
N LEU A 18 -3.22 14.59 -3.74
CA LEU A 18 -1.82 14.20 -3.86
C LEU A 18 -1.65 12.71 -3.55
N ILE A 19 -0.99 12.01 -4.47
CA ILE A 19 -0.69 10.59 -4.30
C ILE A 19 0.70 10.25 -4.87
N HIS A 20 1.25 9.12 -4.42
CA HIS A 20 2.60 8.68 -4.81
C HIS A 20 2.61 7.73 -6.02
N ARG A 21 1.56 6.92 -6.21
CA ARG A 21 1.50 5.84 -7.21
C ARG A 21 0.47 6.09 -8.29
N LYS A 22 0.88 5.88 -9.57
CA LYS A 22 0.03 6.14 -10.74
C LYS A 22 -1.20 5.22 -10.81
N GLU A 23 -1.05 3.96 -10.45
CA GLU A 23 -2.15 2.98 -10.48
C GLU A 23 -3.27 3.39 -9.54
N VAL A 24 -2.92 3.83 -8.35
CA VAL A 24 -3.88 4.29 -7.34
C VAL A 24 -4.50 5.64 -7.74
N LEU A 25 -3.76 6.51 -8.45
CA LEU A 25 -4.31 7.76 -8.97
C LEU A 25 -5.48 7.52 -9.91
N ASN A 26 -5.36 6.59 -10.84
CA ASN A 26 -6.44 6.28 -11.80
C ASN A 26 -7.70 5.76 -11.09
N GLN A 27 -7.52 4.87 -10.12
CA GLN A 27 -8.63 4.35 -9.29
C GLN A 27 -9.29 5.46 -8.47
N ALA A 28 -8.49 6.37 -7.90
CA ALA A 28 -9.00 7.50 -7.13
C ALA A 28 -9.81 8.46 -8.00
N ILE A 29 -9.32 8.78 -9.22
CA ILE A 29 -10.04 9.65 -10.17
C ILE A 29 -11.39 9.04 -10.56
N GLU A 30 -11.42 7.74 -10.83
CA GLU A 30 -12.65 7.03 -11.13
C GLU A 30 -13.63 7.05 -9.94
N THR A 31 -13.12 6.82 -8.74
CA THR A 31 -13.91 6.91 -7.50
C THR A 31 -14.45 8.33 -7.30
N PHE A 32 -13.65 9.36 -7.49
CA PHE A 32 -14.11 10.75 -7.39
C PHE A 32 -15.23 11.05 -8.38
N LYS A 33 -15.07 10.62 -9.64
CA LYS A 33 -16.09 10.76 -10.68
C LYS A 33 -17.40 10.06 -10.29
N ASN A 34 -17.31 8.80 -9.85
CA ASN A 34 -18.48 8.00 -9.46
C ASN A 34 -19.20 8.56 -8.22
N GLN A 35 -18.48 9.27 -7.36
CA GLN A 35 -19.03 9.96 -6.19
C GLN A 35 -19.53 11.39 -6.49
N GLY A 36 -19.48 11.86 -7.74
CA GLY A 36 -20.00 13.16 -8.14
C GLY A 36 -19.11 14.35 -7.74
N VAL A 37 -17.79 14.14 -7.64
CA VAL A 37 -16.83 15.26 -7.49
C VAL A 37 -16.76 16.05 -8.79
N ASN A 38 -16.88 17.39 -8.73
CA ASN A 38 -16.78 18.23 -9.92
C ASN A 38 -15.33 18.21 -10.48
N PRO A 39 -15.12 17.70 -11.72
CA PRO A 39 -13.78 17.55 -12.28
C PRO A 39 -13.09 18.90 -12.56
N ASP A 40 -13.82 19.99 -12.80
CA ASP A 40 -13.26 21.33 -13.08
C ASP A 40 -12.65 21.97 -11.83
N LEU A 41 -13.04 21.48 -10.67
CA LEU A 41 -12.57 21.95 -9.36
C LEU A 41 -11.61 20.95 -8.69
N LEU A 42 -11.27 19.83 -9.35
CA LEU A 42 -10.37 18.80 -8.85
C LEU A 42 -9.03 18.82 -9.59
N THR A 43 -7.95 19.03 -8.86
CA THR A 43 -6.59 18.81 -9.34
C THR A 43 -6.04 17.54 -8.71
N ALA A 44 -6.08 16.41 -9.41
CA ALA A 44 -5.55 15.15 -8.93
C ALA A 44 -4.25 14.79 -9.65
N GLY A 45 -3.23 14.34 -8.91
CA GLY A 45 -1.97 13.97 -9.55
C GLY A 45 -0.93 13.37 -8.63
N MET A 46 0.07 12.77 -9.27
CA MET A 46 1.26 12.30 -8.57
C MET A 46 2.07 13.49 -8.04
N VAL A 47 2.52 13.40 -6.80
CA VAL A 47 3.32 14.45 -6.15
C VAL A 47 4.51 14.86 -7.00
N GLN A 48 5.27 13.91 -7.57
CA GLN A 48 6.44 14.21 -8.40
C GLN A 48 6.08 15.05 -9.63
N THR A 49 4.91 14.81 -10.22
CA THR A 49 4.42 15.54 -11.40
C THR A 49 3.94 16.94 -11.01
N LEU A 50 3.16 17.04 -9.94
CA LEU A 50 2.60 18.33 -9.49
C LEU A 50 3.67 19.25 -8.93
N THR A 51 4.68 18.73 -8.22
CA THR A 51 5.80 19.51 -7.70
C THR A 51 6.60 20.23 -8.80
N ARG A 52 6.77 19.57 -9.97
CA ARG A 52 7.50 20.17 -11.11
C ARG A 52 6.80 21.38 -11.73
N ARG A 53 5.50 21.48 -11.57
CA ARG A 53 4.67 22.55 -12.13
C ARG A 53 3.84 23.29 -11.07
N VAL A 54 4.31 23.30 -9.83
CA VAL A 54 3.58 23.82 -8.68
C VAL A 54 3.14 25.30 -8.89
N ASP A 55 3.95 26.10 -9.56
CA ASP A 55 3.65 27.52 -9.83
C ASP A 55 2.52 27.74 -10.84
N LYS A 56 2.13 26.71 -11.60
CA LYS A 56 1.06 26.74 -12.59
C LYS A 56 -0.23 26.06 -12.11
N LEU A 57 -0.25 25.55 -10.90
CA LEU A 57 -1.41 24.86 -10.34
C LEU A 57 -2.47 25.86 -9.88
N PRO A 58 -3.76 25.57 -10.07
CA PRO A 58 -4.83 26.35 -9.45
C PRO A 58 -4.69 26.32 -7.93
N ILE A 59 -4.97 27.45 -7.28
CA ILE A 59 -4.93 27.55 -5.81
C ILE A 59 -6.03 26.66 -5.21
N PRO A 60 -5.70 25.65 -4.42
CA PRO A 60 -6.67 24.79 -3.76
C PRO A 60 -7.20 25.43 -2.48
N ASN A 61 -8.43 25.11 -2.12
CA ASN A 61 -8.97 25.37 -0.78
C ASN A 61 -8.71 24.21 0.17
N VAL A 62 -8.64 22.98 -0.38
CA VAL A 62 -8.37 21.77 0.39
C VAL A 62 -7.34 20.92 -0.35
N ILE A 63 -6.35 20.42 0.37
CA ILE A 63 -5.37 19.45 -0.13
C ILE A 63 -5.60 18.13 0.60
N LEU A 64 -5.89 17.08 -0.15
CA LEU A 64 -6.01 15.71 0.33
C LEU A 64 -4.72 14.96 0.00
N VAL A 65 -4.06 14.41 1.00
CA VAL A 65 -2.81 13.67 0.85
C VAL A 65 -3.04 12.22 1.22
N ASP A 66 -2.93 11.32 0.26
CA ASP A 66 -2.98 9.88 0.50
C ASP A 66 -1.57 9.35 0.82
N GLU A 67 -1.50 8.28 1.63
CA GLU A 67 -0.26 7.73 2.16
C GLU A 67 0.62 8.82 2.81
N ALA A 68 0.01 9.60 3.67
CA ALA A 68 0.58 10.82 4.24
C ALA A 68 1.84 10.58 5.09
N HIS A 69 2.16 9.33 5.43
CA HIS A 69 3.46 8.99 6.02
C HIS A 69 4.65 9.38 5.11
N HIS A 70 4.42 9.68 3.81
CA HIS A 70 5.41 10.26 2.91
C HIS A 70 5.40 11.80 2.87
N ALA A 71 4.46 12.47 3.56
CA ALA A 71 4.24 13.92 3.43
C ALA A 71 5.40 14.80 3.91
N LEU A 72 6.32 14.27 4.70
CA LEU A 72 7.54 14.96 5.14
C LEU A 72 8.63 15.04 4.04
N ALA A 73 8.48 14.33 2.92
CA ALA A 73 9.44 14.42 1.83
C ALA A 73 9.40 15.80 1.16
N LYS A 74 10.56 16.29 0.72
CA LYS A 74 10.72 17.63 0.11
C LYS A 74 9.73 17.96 -1.01
N SER A 75 9.33 16.97 -1.79
CA SER A 75 8.36 17.13 -2.88
C SER A 75 6.95 17.47 -2.38
N TYR A 76 6.51 16.86 -1.29
CA TYR A 76 5.24 17.20 -0.65
C TYR A 76 5.33 18.57 0.01
N GLN A 77 6.39 18.81 0.80
CA GLN A 77 6.58 20.07 1.49
C GLN A 77 6.59 21.26 0.53
N ARG A 78 7.19 21.11 -0.67
CA ARG A 78 7.17 22.16 -1.68
C ARG A 78 5.75 22.53 -2.14
N ILE A 79 4.84 21.54 -2.25
CA ILE A 79 3.44 21.80 -2.62
C ILE A 79 2.70 22.42 -1.44
N LEU A 80 2.83 21.84 -0.23
CA LEU A 80 2.12 22.33 0.96
C LEU A 80 2.52 23.78 1.29
N ASN A 81 3.81 24.08 1.27
CA ASN A 81 4.31 25.46 1.53
C ASN A 81 3.94 26.46 0.45
N LYS A 82 3.62 26.01 -0.77
CA LYS A 82 3.12 26.88 -1.85
C LYS A 82 1.70 27.39 -1.59
N PHE A 83 0.91 26.61 -0.87
CA PHE A 83 -0.51 26.91 -0.62
C PHE A 83 -0.82 26.92 0.89
N PRO A 84 -0.25 27.86 1.66
CA PRO A 84 -0.36 27.89 3.11
C PRO A 84 -1.79 28.11 3.63
N GLU A 85 -2.65 28.72 2.81
CA GLU A 85 -4.06 28.97 3.16
C GLU A 85 -4.98 27.75 2.91
N ALA A 86 -4.46 26.69 2.30
CA ALA A 86 -5.25 25.50 2.03
C ALA A 86 -5.38 24.64 3.29
N ILE A 87 -6.57 24.13 3.55
CA ILE A 87 -6.78 23.11 4.59
C ILE A 87 -6.14 21.82 4.11
N VAL A 88 -5.17 21.29 4.87
CA VAL A 88 -4.46 20.05 4.55
C VAL A 88 -5.04 18.90 5.35
N LEU A 89 -5.49 17.86 4.65
CA LEU A 89 -5.99 16.63 5.27
C LEU A 89 -5.07 15.46 4.89
N LEU A 90 -4.42 14.92 5.89
CA LEU A 90 -3.43 13.84 5.79
C LEU A 90 -4.09 12.49 6.11
N PHE A 91 -4.07 11.56 5.15
CA PHE A 91 -4.64 10.22 5.33
C PHE A 91 -3.53 9.18 5.35
N THR A 92 -3.48 8.37 6.39
CA THR A 92 -2.52 7.26 6.52
C THR A 92 -3.04 6.20 7.46
N ALA A 93 -2.74 4.93 7.16
CA ALA A 93 -2.96 3.82 8.08
C ALA A 93 -1.83 3.70 9.12
N THR A 94 -0.67 4.33 8.85
CA THR A 94 0.54 4.23 9.66
C THR A 94 1.07 5.62 10.03
N PRO A 95 0.43 6.32 11.00
CA PRO A 95 0.83 7.68 11.37
C PRO A 95 2.22 7.73 12.03
N HIS A 96 2.65 6.64 12.67
CA HIS A 96 3.96 6.55 13.30
C HIS A 96 4.99 5.96 12.33
N ARG A 97 6.14 6.61 12.19
CA ARG A 97 7.31 6.11 11.46
C ARG A 97 8.43 5.78 12.43
N THR A 98 9.20 4.75 12.10
CA THR A 98 10.49 4.51 12.76
C THR A 98 11.47 5.59 12.29
N GLY A 99 11.77 6.58 13.15
CA GLY A 99 12.70 7.66 12.82
C GLY A 99 12.38 8.95 13.56
N ARG A 100 13.22 9.99 13.32
CA ARG A 100 13.12 11.30 13.99
C ARG A 100 12.04 12.21 13.40
N GLN A 101 11.58 11.96 12.18
CA GLN A 101 10.59 12.79 11.50
C GLN A 101 9.22 12.15 11.62
N GLN A 102 8.30 12.82 12.27
CA GLN A 102 6.93 12.39 12.49
C GLN A 102 5.93 13.40 11.92
N LEU A 103 4.69 12.97 11.70
CA LEU A 103 3.65 13.81 11.10
C LEU A 103 3.21 14.98 11.98
N ASP A 104 3.51 14.96 13.27
CA ASP A 104 3.31 16.06 14.23
C ASP A 104 4.05 17.35 13.83
N GLN A 105 5.04 17.27 12.95
CA GLN A 105 5.74 18.44 12.39
C GLN A 105 4.91 19.21 11.34
N ILE A 106 3.85 18.60 10.81
CA ILE A 106 3.05 19.16 9.71
C ILE A 106 1.54 19.00 9.92
N ALA A 107 1.12 18.38 11.01
CA ALA A 107 -0.27 18.18 11.36
C ALA A 107 -0.53 18.81 12.73
N ASP A 108 -1.60 19.58 12.82
CA ASP A 108 -2.02 20.26 14.05
C ASP A 108 -2.79 19.30 14.98
N ASP A 109 -3.46 18.30 14.42
CA ASP A 109 -4.27 17.34 15.17
C ASP A 109 -4.36 15.99 14.44
N ILE A 110 -4.76 14.95 15.17
CA ILE A 110 -4.96 13.60 14.65
C ILE A 110 -6.36 13.10 14.97
N ILE A 111 -7.10 12.71 13.93
CA ILE A 111 -8.40 12.06 14.06
C ILE A 111 -8.19 10.57 13.90
N VAL A 112 -8.31 9.81 14.97
CA VAL A 112 -8.21 8.36 14.96
C VAL A 112 -9.55 7.76 14.52
N GLY A 113 -9.50 6.93 13.47
CA GLY A 113 -10.66 6.18 12.98
C GLY A 113 -11.04 5.02 13.92
N GLN A 114 -12.07 4.28 13.52
CA GLN A 114 -12.45 3.07 14.23
C GLN A 114 -11.35 2.00 14.12
N SER A 115 -11.16 1.25 15.19
CA SER A 115 -10.19 0.15 15.21
C SER A 115 -10.61 -1.00 14.28
N ILE A 116 -9.64 -1.84 13.89
CA ILE A 116 -9.91 -3.07 13.11
C ILE A 116 -10.93 -3.95 13.84
N HIS A 117 -10.84 -4.03 15.17
CA HIS A 117 -11.76 -4.82 16.00
C HIS A 117 -13.20 -4.29 15.90
N GLU A 118 -13.39 -2.99 16.11
CA GLU A 118 -14.71 -2.36 15.99
C GLU A 118 -15.31 -2.49 14.57
N LEU A 119 -14.49 -2.38 13.54
CA LEU A 119 -14.94 -2.53 12.16
C LEU A 119 -15.29 -3.99 11.84
N THR A 120 -14.58 -4.95 12.43
CA THR A 120 -14.87 -6.38 12.30
C THR A 120 -16.16 -6.73 13.03
N ASP A 121 -16.36 -6.24 14.28
CA ASP A 121 -17.56 -6.49 15.05
C ASP A 121 -18.81 -5.90 14.40
N LYS A 122 -18.66 -4.75 13.71
CA LYS A 122 -19.73 -4.11 12.93
C LYS A 122 -19.95 -4.74 11.55
N GLY A 123 -19.17 -5.76 11.16
CA GLY A 123 -19.29 -6.44 9.88
C GLY A 123 -18.74 -5.66 8.66
N PHE A 124 -18.03 -4.54 8.86
CA PHE A 124 -17.36 -3.80 7.79
C PHE A 124 -16.08 -4.47 7.32
N LEU A 125 -15.41 -5.21 8.21
CA LEU A 125 -14.25 -6.05 7.88
C LEU A 125 -14.59 -7.51 8.14
N ALA A 126 -14.04 -8.39 7.31
CA ALA A 126 -14.14 -9.83 7.52
C ALA A 126 -13.37 -10.25 8.78
N PRO A 127 -13.88 -11.21 9.56
CA PRO A 127 -13.13 -11.79 10.66
C PRO A 127 -11.89 -12.49 10.11
N PHE A 128 -10.79 -12.41 10.85
CA PHE A 128 -9.53 -13.04 10.47
C PHE A 128 -9.03 -13.97 11.57
N ARG A 129 -8.18 -14.93 11.17
CA ARG A 129 -7.46 -15.81 12.08
C ARG A 129 -5.97 -15.63 11.85
N TYR A 130 -5.24 -15.26 12.88
CA TYR A 130 -3.80 -15.09 12.84
C TYR A 130 -3.10 -16.37 13.26
N PHE A 131 -2.20 -16.88 12.43
CA PHE A 131 -1.39 -18.04 12.70
C PHE A 131 0.08 -17.66 12.65
N GLN A 132 0.78 -17.93 13.72
CA GLN A 132 2.25 -17.81 13.78
C GLN A 132 2.83 -19.21 13.95
N PRO A 133 3.33 -19.85 12.88
CA PRO A 133 4.00 -21.12 13.02
C PRO A 133 5.28 -20.91 13.82
N PRO A 134 5.72 -21.95 14.58
CA PRO A 134 7.05 -21.94 15.16
C PRO A 134 8.06 -21.74 14.03
N ASN A 135 8.93 -20.79 14.18
CA ASN A 135 9.98 -20.49 13.22
C ASN A 135 11.35 -20.72 13.85
N ASP A 136 12.27 -21.27 13.07
CA ASP A 136 13.69 -21.34 13.40
C ASP A 136 14.41 -20.05 12.99
N PHE A 137 13.66 -18.94 12.89
CA PHE A 137 14.16 -17.65 12.48
C PHE A 137 14.97 -17.01 13.62
N ASP A 138 16.26 -16.81 13.41
CA ASP A 138 17.10 -16.11 14.37
C ASP A 138 17.02 -14.60 14.14
N SER A 139 16.17 -13.93 14.92
CA SER A 139 16.02 -12.48 14.86
C SER A 139 17.31 -11.69 15.20
N LYS A 140 18.30 -12.33 15.84
CA LYS A 140 19.59 -11.71 16.17
C LYS A 140 20.46 -11.48 14.94
N LEU A 141 20.20 -12.21 13.85
CA LEU A 141 20.91 -12.02 12.58
C LEU A 141 20.41 -10.78 11.82
N LEU A 142 19.25 -10.24 12.19
CA LEU A 142 18.69 -9.07 11.51
C LEU A 142 19.46 -7.79 11.80
N LYS A 143 19.94 -7.14 10.74
CA LYS A 143 20.63 -5.84 10.79
C LYS A 143 19.75 -4.76 10.13
N ARG A 144 19.62 -3.63 10.80
CA ARG A 144 18.89 -2.47 10.24
C ARG A 144 19.82 -1.63 9.35
N GLY A 145 19.30 -1.26 8.19
CA GLY A 145 19.95 -0.30 7.29
C GLY A 145 19.74 1.15 7.74
N SER A 146 20.28 2.09 6.96
CA SER A 146 20.17 3.53 7.20
C SER A 146 18.73 4.07 7.14
N THR A 147 17.81 3.36 6.48
CA THR A 147 16.39 3.69 6.39
C THR A 147 15.56 3.21 7.59
N GLY A 148 16.17 2.41 8.49
CA GLY A 148 15.49 1.78 9.62
C GLY A 148 14.86 0.42 9.30
N ASP A 149 14.79 0.03 8.03
CA ASP A 149 14.37 -1.29 7.58
C ASP A 149 15.51 -2.32 7.70
N PHE A 150 15.17 -3.60 7.71
CA PHE A 150 16.17 -4.65 7.71
C PHE A 150 16.87 -4.75 6.35
N THR A 151 18.18 -5.02 6.35
CA THR A 151 18.94 -5.20 5.11
C THR A 151 18.60 -6.52 4.44
N ASN A 152 18.61 -6.55 3.09
CA ASN A 152 18.30 -7.75 2.34
C ASN A 152 19.26 -8.91 2.67
N GLU A 153 20.56 -8.58 2.89
CA GLU A 153 21.56 -9.58 3.26
C GLU A 153 21.24 -10.23 4.62
N SER A 154 20.89 -9.41 5.64
CA SER A 154 20.54 -9.94 6.95
C SER A 154 19.24 -10.73 6.95
N MET A 155 18.27 -10.32 6.12
CA MET A 155 17.03 -11.08 5.90
C MET A 155 17.33 -12.42 5.23
N GLN A 156 18.20 -12.43 4.23
CA GLN A 156 18.60 -13.65 3.54
C GLN A 156 19.35 -14.61 4.47
N GLU A 157 20.26 -14.11 5.31
CA GLU A 157 21.00 -14.88 6.29
C GLU A 157 20.05 -15.47 7.35
N ALA A 158 19.15 -14.67 7.90
CA ALA A 158 18.18 -15.08 8.92
C ALA A 158 17.14 -16.08 8.39
N MET A 159 16.82 -16.02 7.10
CA MET A 159 15.85 -16.89 6.43
C MET A 159 16.49 -18.08 5.71
N SER A 160 17.81 -18.26 5.83
CA SER A 160 18.52 -19.31 5.10
C SER A 160 18.04 -20.72 5.50
N THR A 161 17.63 -21.47 4.50
CA THR A 161 17.48 -22.93 4.39
C THR A 161 16.25 -23.62 4.94
N LYS A 162 15.54 -23.13 5.96
CA LYS A 162 14.48 -23.94 6.59
C LYS A 162 13.04 -23.48 6.34
N ILE A 163 12.83 -22.24 5.87
CA ILE A 163 11.47 -21.66 5.77
C ILE A 163 10.71 -22.18 4.55
N PHE A 164 11.40 -22.46 3.45
CA PHE A 164 10.75 -22.82 2.19
C PHE A 164 9.95 -24.12 2.27
N GLY A 165 10.54 -25.21 2.75
CA GLY A 165 9.86 -26.52 2.90
C GLY A 165 8.71 -26.52 3.92
N HIS A 166 8.58 -25.46 4.72
CA HIS A 166 7.50 -25.35 5.69
C HIS A 166 6.27 -24.60 5.16
N ILE A 167 6.41 -23.72 4.16
CA ILE A 167 5.28 -22.89 3.66
C ILE A 167 4.19 -23.76 3.07
N VAL A 168 4.51 -24.66 2.13
CA VAL A 168 3.54 -25.55 1.49
C VAL A 168 2.89 -26.49 2.51
N LYS A 169 3.69 -27.04 3.43
CA LYS A 169 3.18 -27.88 4.52
C LYS A 169 2.18 -27.11 5.41
N GLN A 170 2.51 -25.87 5.79
CA GLN A 170 1.62 -25.04 6.60
C GLN A 170 0.37 -24.65 5.82
N TYR A 171 0.49 -24.29 4.56
CA TYR A 171 -0.65 -24.04 3.69
C TYR A 171 -1.59 -25.23 3.64
N LYS A 172 -1.09 -26.42 3.34
CA LYS A 172 -1.89 -27.66 3.33
C LYS A 172 -2.60 -27.93 4.66
N ARG A 173 -1.95 -27.59 5.78
CA ARG A 173 -2.54 -27.76 7.12
C ARG A 173 -3.62 -26.75 7.47
N ILE A 174 -3.45 -25.47 7.08
CA ILE A 174 -4.24 -24.36 7.61
C ILE A 174 -5.22 -23.84 6.56
N ALA A 175 -4.83 -23.81 5.28
CA ALA A 175 -5.54 -23.14 4.19
C ALA A 175 -5.72 -24.00 2.94
N ASN A 176 -5.68 -25.33 3.09
CA ASN A 176 -5.74 -26.25 1.95
C ASN A 176 -6.93 -25.95 1.03
N GLY A 177 -6.65 -25.78 -0.26
CA GLY A 177 -7.66 -25.45 -1.28
C GLY A 177 -8.11 -24.00 -1.32
N MET A 178 -7.74 -23.16 -0.36
CA MET A 178 -8.05 -21.74 -0.35
C MET A 178 -7.11 -20.96 -1.29
N GLN A 179 -7.57 -19.82 -1.80
CA GLN A 179 -6.68 -18.89 -2.47
C GLN A 179 -5.80 -18.19 -1.42
N ALA A 180 -4.52 -18.00 -1.77
CA ALA A 180 -3.58 -17.31 -0.90
C ALA A 180 -2.64 -16.39 -1.68
N VAL A 181 -2.23 -15.30 -1.02
CA VAL A 181 -1.14 -14.43 -1.49
C VAL A 181 0.05 -14.62 -0.57
N VAL A 182 1.20 -14.87 -1.16
CA VAL A 182 2.47 -15.05 -0.45
C VAL A 182 3.35 -13.83 -0.73
N TYR A 183 3.76 -13.12 0.30
CA TYR A 183 4.74 -12.04 0.20
C TYR A 183 6.13 -12.55 0.55
N THR A 184 7.11 -12.21 -0.28
CA THR A 184 8.49 -12.64 -0.10
C THR A 184 9.43 -11.44 0.02
N TYR A 185 10.62 -11.67 0.55
CA TYR A 185 11.63 -10.63 0.69
C TYR A 185 12.50 -10.45 -0.57
N SER A 186 12.45 -11.37 -1.53
CA SER A 186 13.22 -11.30 -2.77
C SER A 186 12.52 -12.00 -3.95
N ILE A 187 12.88 -11.60 -5.16
CA ILE A 187 12.38 -12.22 -6.41
C ILE A 187 12.76 -13.72 -6.46
N ASP A 188 13.99 -14.07 -6.09
CA ASP A 188 14.45 -15.46 -6.08
C ASP A 188 13.63 -16.33 -5.12
N SER A 189 13.26 -15.77 -3.97
CA SER A 189 12.38 -16.45 -3.03
C SER A 189 10.97 -16.63 -3.60
N ALA A 190 10.44 -15.64 -4.31
CA ALA A 190 9.14 -15.75 -4.96
C ALA A 190 9.11 -16.87 -6.00
N ILE A 191 10.13 -16.94 -6.86
CA ILE A 191 10.27 -17.96 -7.89
C ILE A 191 10.36 -19.38 -7.24
N LYS A 192 11.19 -19.54 -6.23
CA LYS A 192 11.36 -20.82 -5.52
C LYS A 192 10.07 -21.29 -4.86
N ILE A 193 9.38 -20.40 -4.16
CA ILE A 193 8.11 -20.71 -3.48
C ILE A 193 7.03 -21.07 -4.51
N ALA A 194 6.89 -20.33 -5.61
CA ALA A 194 5.93 -20.65 -6.66
C ALA A 194 6.23 -22.03 -7.27
N ALA A 195 7.50 -22.34 -7.53
CA ALA A 195 7.92 -23.65 -8.04
C ALA A 195 7.59 -24.78 -7.05
N GLU A 196 7.80 -24.57 -5.75
CA GLU A 196 7.49 -25.55 -4.70
C GLU A 196 5.98 -25.86 -4.63
N PHE A 197 5.13 -24.84 -4.66
CA PHE A 197 3.67 -25.04 -4.73
C PHE A 197 3.28 -25.86 -5.97
N ASN A 198 3.81 -25.48 -7.14
CA ASN A 198 3.52 -26.19 -8.39
C ASN A 198 3.99 -27.64 -8.38
N SER A 199 5.16 -27.96 -7.79
CA SER A 199 5.66 -29.33 -7.65
C SER A 199 4.79 -30.20 -6.76
N GLU A 200 4.04 -29.57 -5.83
CA GLU A 200 3.08 -30.23 -4.94
C GLU A 200 1.64 -30.24 -5.49
N GLY A 201 1.47 -29.90 -6.79
CA GLY A 201 0.19 -29.90 -7.50
C GLY A 201 -0.73 -28.74 -7.15
N ILE A 202 -0.21 -27.68 -6.52
CA ILE A 202 -0.97 -26.47 -6.16
C ILE A 202 -0.61 -25.37 -7.14
N SER A 203 -1.57 -24.91 -7.96
CA SER A 203 -1.33 -23.91 -8.99
C SER A 203 -0.84 -22.58 -8.39
N ALA A 204 0.38 -22.18 -8.73
CA ALA A 204 1.02 -20.97 -8.24
C ALA A 204 1.66 -20.17 -9.37
N ILE A 205 1.60 -18.86 -9.27
CA ILE A 205 2.30 -17.93 -10.19
C ILE A 205 3.01 -16.86 -9.37
N GLU A 206 4.21 -16.50 -9.78
CA GLU A 206 4.92 -15.37 -9.24
C GLU A 206 4.66 -14.09 -10.06
N VAL A 207 4.61 -12.96 -9.35
CA VAL A 207 4.49 -11.61 -9.93
C VAL A 207 5.40 -10.68 -9.16
N ASN A 208 6.37 -10.09 -9.82
CA ASN A 208 7.38 -9.25 -9.17
C ASN A 208 7.57 -7.90 -9.90
N GLY A 209 8.53 -7.08 -9.45
CA GLY A 209 8.79 -5.75 -10.01
C GLY A 209 9.21 -5.75 -11.49
N THR A 210 9.77 -6.87 -12.00
CA THR A 210 10.20 -7.02 -13.40
C THR A 210 9.14 -7.65 -14.30
N THR A 211 8.02 -8.13 -13.73
CA THR A 211 6.91 -8.71 -14.49
C THR A 211 6.23 -7.64 -15.33
N SER A 212 6.10 -7.86 -16.65
CA SER A 212 5.42 -6.92 -17.54
C SER A 212 3.97 -6.70 -17.12
N LYS A 213 3.42 -5.55 -17.50
CA LYS A 213 2.03 -5.19 -17.14
C LYS A 213 1.04 -6.24 -17.63
N GLU A 214 1.18 -6.70 -18.87
CA GLU A 214 0.28 -7.68 -19.49
C GLU A 214 0.30 -9.01 -18.73
N LYS A 215 1.49 -9.50 -18.37
CA LYS A 215 1.65 -10.74 -17.60
C LYS A 215 1.06 -10.58 -16.19
N ARG A 216 1.26 -9.42 -15.55
CA ARG A 216 0.70 -9.12 -14.23
C ARG A 216 -0.82 -9.09 -14.28
N ASP A 217 -1.40 -8.38 -15.25
CA ASP A 217 -2.85 -8.28 -15.40
C ASP A 217 -3.48 -9.66 -15.67
N LEU A 218 -2.81 -10.50 -16.48
CA LEU A 218 -3.22 -11.88 -16.73
C LEU A 218 -3.17 -12.73 -15.45
N ALA A 219 -2.09 -12.64 -14.68
CA ALA A 219 -1.93 -13.39 -13.43
C ALA A 219 -3.02 -13.01 -12.42
N VAL A 220 -3.27 -11.71 -12.24
CA VAL A 220 -4.32 -11.21 -11.35
C VAL A 220 -5.72 -11.66 -11.81
N ARG A 221 -6.00 -11.65 -13.12
CA ARG A 221 -7.26 -12.16 -13.66
C ARG A 221 -7.43 -13.63 -13.36
N LYS A 222 -6.45 -14.48 -13.69
CA LYS A 222 -6.48 -15.91 -13.41
C LYS A 222 -6.63 -16.23 -11.91
N PHE A 223 -6.01 -15.43 -11.07
CA PHE A 223 -6.19 -15.54 -9.62
C PHE A 223 -7.63 -15.19 -9.21
N ARG A 224 -8.24 -14.12 -9.76
CA ARG A 224 -9.64 -13.77 -9.49
C ARG A 224 -10.63 -14.83 -9.98
N GLU A 225 -10.36 -15.44 -11.13
CA GLU A 225 -11.15 -16.51 -11.74
C GLU A 225 -10.91 -17.88 -11.06
N GLN A 226 -10.08 -17.92 -10.03
CA GLN A 226 -9.72 -19.12 -9.26
C GLN A 226 -8.97 -20.21 -10.05
N GLU A 227 -8.47 -19.91 -11.24
CA GLU A 227 -7.61 -20.80 -12.02
C GLU A 227 -6.25 -21.01 -11.33
N ILE A 228 -5.80 -20.02 -10.59
CA ILE A 228 -4.58 -20.05 -9.79
C ILE A 228 -4.94 -19.93 -8.31
N LYS A 229 -4.37 -20.81 -7.50
CA LYS A 229 -4.60 -20.84 -6.05
C LYS A 229 -3.64 -19.93 -5.30
N ILE A 230 -2.39 -19.83 -5.74
CA ILE A 230 -1.36 -19.09 -5.03
C ILE A 230 -0.77 -17.98 -5.91
N LEU A 231 -0.84 -16.75 -5.44
CA LEU A 231 -0.14 -15.62 -6.04
C LEU A 231 1.07 -15.27 -5.15
N VAL A 232 2.27 -15.34 -5.71
CA VAL A 232 3.52 -15.05 -4.98
C VAL A 232 4.10 -13.72 -5.43
N ASN A 233 4.42 -12.81 -4.49
CA ASN A 233 4.95 -11.47 -4.76
C ASN A 233 6.21 -11.19 -3.92
#